data_80065ff3ca7533ccf6663ffb1ecd1aa9
#
_entry.id   80065ff3ca7533ccf6663ffb1ecd1aa9
#
_cell.length_a   1.000
_cell.length_b   1.000
_cell.length_c   1.000
_cell.angle_alpha   90.00
_cell.angle_beta   90.00
_cell.angle_gamma   90.00
#
_symmetry.space_group_name_H-M   'P 1'
#
loop_
_entity.id
_entity.type
_entity.pdbx_description
1 polymer ?
#
loop_
_entity_poly.entity_id
_entity_poly.type
_entity_poly.pdbx_seq_one_letter_code
_entity_poly.pdbx_strand_id
1 'polypeptide(L)'
;MAKRREHFIIDGYNVIHALPELAAFAGDLAEARDRLVHLLLEYGAYEKYDMTVVFDALFASGEEHREKITPHFEVVYTSEGVTADSCIERLAYESVRTSRE
;
A
#
# COMPACT_ATOMS: atom_id res chain seq x y z
N MET A 1 -19.58 -1.42 -22.01
CA MET A 1 -18.36 -0.70 -21.76
C MET A 1 -17.78 -1.07 -20.39
N ALA A 2 -16.53 -1.46 -20.37
CA ALA A 2 -15.89 -1.86 -19.11
C ALA A 2 -15.70 -0.67 -18.20
N LYS A 3 -16.09 -0.81 -16.95
CA LYS A 3 -15.93 0.22 -15.96
C LYS A 3 -14.46 0.24 -15.50
N ARG A 4 -13.89 1.43 -15.42
CA ARG A 4 -12.53 1.60 -14.94
C ARG A 4 -12.45 1.25 -13.46
N ARG A 5 -11.45 0.49 -13.07
CA ARG A 5 -11.22 0.18 -11.66
C ARG A 5 -10.62 1.41 -10.97
N GLU A 6 -11.10 1.67 -9.77
CA GLU A 6 -10.51 2.72 -8.96
C GLU A 6 -9.21 2.22 -8.37
N HIS A 7 -8.24 3.11 -8.26
CA HIS A 7 -6.93 2.78 -7.71
C HIS A 7 -6.71 3.57 -6.42
N PHE A 8 -6.47 2.84 -5.34
CA PHE A 8 -6.20 3.43 -4.03
C PHE A 8 -4.75 3.22 -3.66
N ILE A 9 -4.11 4.27 -3.21
CA ILE A 9 -2.74 4.22 -2.70
C ILE A 9 -2.81 4.52 -1.21
N ILE A 10 -2.36 3.59 -0.40
CA ILE A 10 -2.63 3.57 1.03
C ILE A 10 -1.32 3.63 1.81
N ASP A 11 -1.26 4.50 2.83
CA ASP A 11 -0.16 4.53 3.78
C ASP A 11 -0.41 3.44 4.81
N GLY A 12 0.32 2.33 4.69
CA GLY A 12 0.06 1.14 5.49
C GLY A 12 0.18 1.35 6.98
N TYR A 13 1.23 1.99 7.45
CA TYR A 13 1.41 2.19 8.90
C TYR A 13 0.39 3.17 9.48
N ASN A 14 -0.02 4.16 8.70
CA ASN A 14 -1.08 5.07 9.13
C ASN A 14 -2.38 4.31 9.39
N VAL A 15 -2.74 3.40 8.49
CA VAL A 15 -3.94 2.59 8.65
C VAL A 15 -3.81 1.64 9.84
N ILE A 16 -2.64 1.02 10.01
CA ILE A 16 -2.40 0.13 11.16
C ILE A 16 -2.65 0.87 12.47
N HIS A 17 -2.13 2.08 12.60
CA HIS A 17 -2.30 2.86 13.83
C HIS A 17 -3.72 3.40 14.00
N ALA A 18 -4.44 3.59 12.91
CA ALA A 18 -5.80 4.13 12.96
C ALA A 18 -6.87 3.08 13.28
N LEU A 19 -6.60 1.81 12.98
CA LEU A 19 -7.57 0.73 13.22
C LEU A 19 -7.26 0.03 14.54
N PRO A 20 -8.19 0.04 15.51
CA PRO A 20 -7.92 -0.55 16.84
C PRO A 20 -7.49 -2.01 16.79
N GLU A 21 -8.07 -2.82 15.92
CA GLU A 21 -7.73 -4.22 15.79
C GLU A 21 -6.31 -4.44 15.26
N LEU A 22 -5.78 -3.50 14.49
CA LEU A 22 -4.41 -3.58 13.98
C LEU A 22 -3.43 -2.89 14.89
N ALA A 23 -3.86 -1.82 15.56
CA ALA A 23 -3.01 -1.10 16.50
C ALA A 23 -2.57 -2.00 17.66
N ALA A 24 -3.37 -3.01 17.99
CA ALA A 24 -3.02 -3.98 19.01
C ALA A 24 -1.74 -4.77 18.66
N PHE A 25 -1.38 -4.82 17.39
CA PHE A 25 -0.18 -5.50 16.90
C PHE A 25 0.98 -4.55 16.62
N ALA A 26 0.88 -3.29 17.09
CA ALA A 26 1.93 -2.30 16.81
C ALA A 26 3.31 -2.71 17.34
N GLY A 27 3.37 -3.58 18.34
CA GLY A 27 4.62 -4.12 18.84
C GLY A 27 5.25 -5.18 17.96
N ASP A 28 4.50 -5.69 16.98
CA ASP A 28 4.98 -6.67 16.00
C ASP A 28 4.54 -6.21 14.63
N LEU A 29 5.36 -5.35 14.01
CA LEU A 29 5.01 -4.73 12.74
C LEU A 29 4.87 -5.74 11.61
N ALA A 30 5.62 -6.83 11.63
CA ALA A 30 5.50 -7.86 10.60
C ALA A 30 4.11 -8.47 10.63
N GLU A 31 3.61 -8.79 11.82
CA GLU A 31 2.26 -9.35 11.98
C GLU A 31 1.20 -8.32 11.58
N ALA A 32 1.38 -7.06 12.01
CA ALA A 32 0.45 -6.00 11.67
C ALA A 32 0.36 -5.81 10.16
N ARG A 33 1.50 -5.82 9.47
CA ARG A 33 1.53 -5.68 8.01
C ARG A 33 0.77 -6.83 7.33
N ASP A 34 1.03 -8.07 7.77
CA ASP A 34 0.37 -9.23 7.19
C ASP A 34 -1.13 -9.16 7.35
N ARG A 35 -1.60 -8.75 8.52
CA ARG A 35 -3.03 -8.64 8.78
C ARG A 35 -3.66 -7.54 7.94
N LEU A 36 -2.98 -6.41 7.79
CA LEU A 36 -3.48 -5.32 6.95
C LEU A 36 -3.56 -5.75 5.49
N VAL A 37 -2.53 -6.40 4.98
CA VAL A 37 -2.50 -6.85 3.59
C VAL A 37 -3.66 -7.83 3.34
N HIS A 38 -3.89 -8.77 4.23
CA HIS A 38 -5.00 -9.72 4.12
C HIS A 38 -6.35 -9.01 4.07
N LEU A 39 -6.55 -8.08 4.99
CA LEU A 39 -7.80 -7.33 5.09
C LEU A 39 -8.07 -6.52 3.83
N LEU A 40 -7.06 -5.82 3.34
CA LEU A 40 -7.20 -4.99 2.15
C LEU A 40 -7.31 -5.82 0.88
N LEU A 41 -6.65 -6.96 0.85
CA LEU A 41 -6.72 -7.86 -0.28
C LEU A 41 -8.15 -8.38 -0.46
N GLU A 42 -8.78 -8.78 0.63
CA GLU A 42 -10.17 -9.24 0.59
C GLU A 42 -11.12 -8.10 0.20
N TYR A 43 -10.93 -6.94 0.83
CA TYR A 43 -11.79 -5.79 0.55
C TYR A 43 -11.65 -5.32 -0.90
N GLY A 44 -10.42 -5.22 -1.38
CA GLY A 44 -10.17 -4.78 -2.75
C GLY A 44 -10.73 -5.75 -3.78
N ALA A 45 -10.63 -7.05 -3.50
CA ALA A 45 -11.18 -8.07 -4.40
C ALA A 45 -12.70 -7.97 -4.44
N TYR A 46 -13.34 -7.79 -3.29
CA TYR A 46 -14.78 -7.68 -3.20
C TYR A 46 -15.31 -6.46 -3.95
N GLU A 47 -14.66 -5.31 -3.75
CA GLU A 47 -15.08 -4.05 -4.37
C GLU A 47 -14.51 -3.86 -5.79
N LYS A 48 -13.62 -4.74 -6.21
CA LYS A 48 -12.95 -4.66 -7.51
C LYS A 48 -12.12 -3.39 -7.65
N TYR A 49 -11.37 -3.07 -6.62
CA TYR A 49 -10.42 -1.96 -6.62
C TYR A 49 -9.01 -2.44 -6.95
N ASP A 50 -8.22 -1.56 -7.55
CA ASP A 50 -6.78 -1.73 -7.60
C ASP A 50 -6.19 -1.04 -6.39
N MET A 51 -5.30 -1.71 -5.67
CA MET A 51 -4.74 -1.16 -4.45
C MET A 51 -3.23 -1.27 -4.41
N THR A 52 -2.59 -0.22 -3.92
CA THR A 52 -1.16 -0.20 -3.64
C THR A 52 -1.00 0.23 -2.19
N VAL A 53 -0.39 -0.61 -1.38
CA VAL A 53 -0.11 -0.31 0.01
C VAL A 53 1.36 0.04 0.14
N VAL A 54 1.66 1.19 0.71
CA VAL A 54 3.04 1.67 0.87
C VAL A 54 3.44 1.58 2.33
N PHE A 55 4.55 0.90 2.59
CA PHE A 55 5.15 0.83 3.92
C PHE A 55 6.50 1.56 3.91
N ASP A 56 6.68 2.44 4.88
CA ASP A 56 7.95 3.11 5.09
C ASP A 56 8.95 2.09 5.60
N ALA A 57 10.06 1.93 4.90
CA ALA A 57 11.10 0.97 5.28
C ALA A 57 12.06 1.60 6.28
N LEU A 58 11.56 1.86 7.49
CA LEU A 58 12.26 2.62 8.52
C LEU A 58 13.65 2.09 8.87
N PHE A 59 13.81 0.79 8.84
CA PHE A 59 15.05 0.14 9.30
C PHE A 59 15.79 -0.62 8.20
N ALA A 60 15.25 -0.60 6.99
CA ALA A 60 15.88 -1.26 5.87
C ALA A 60 16.78 -0.29 5.14
N SER A 61 17.90 -0.77 4.67
CA SER A 61 18.76 0.00 3.78
C SER A 61 18.57 -0.55 2.37
N GLY A 62 18.64 0.34 1.38
CA GLY A 62 18.59 -0.09 0.00
C GLY A 62 17.49 0.57 -0.80
N GLU A 63 17.15 -0.08 -1.88
CA GLU A 63 16.24 0.47 -2.88
C GLU A 63 14.78 0.12 -2.59
N GLU A 64 13.90 0.82 -3.26
CA GLU A 64 12.48 0.54 -3.21
C GLU A 64 12.21 -0.91 -3.64
N HIS A 65 11.36 -1.58 -2.89
CA HIS A 65 10.99 -2.96 -3.15
C HIS A 65 9.50 -3.06 -3.39
N ARG A 66 9.09 -3.73 -4.44
CA ARG A 66 7.68 -3.92 -4.77
C ARG A 66 7.35 -5.39 -4.86
N GLU A 67 6.22 -5.74 -4.26
CA GLU A 67 5.70 -7.10 -4.35
C GLU A 67 4.29 -7.06 -4.92
N LYS A 68 4.12 -7.64 -6.09
CA LYS A 68 2.80 -7.73 -6.70
C LYS A 68 2.12 -9.00 -6.22
N ILE A 69 1.13 -8.84 -5.35
CA ILE A 69 0.43 -9.96 -4.75
C ILE A 69 -0.58 -10.56 -5.73
N THR A 70 -1.35 -9.69 -6.39
CA THR A 70 -2.26 -10.07 -7.47
C THR A 70 -2.12 -9.03 -8.58
N PRO A 71 -2.72 -9.25 -9.77
CA PRO A 71 -2.69 -8.20 -10.81
C PRO A 71 -3.30 -6.88 -10.35
N HIS A 72 -4.06 -6.89 -9.25
CA HIS A 72 -4.77 -5.72 -8.74
C HIS A 72 -4.31 -5.28 -7.36
N PHE A 73 -3.27 -5.89 -6.81
CA PHE A 73 -2.81 -5.56 -5.45
C PHE A 73 -1.29 -5.62 -5.38
N GLU A 74 -0.70 -4.51 -4.97
CA GLU A 74 0.75 -4.37 -4.86
C GLU A 74 1.14 -3.79 -3.51
N VAL A 75 2.24 -4.29 -2.95
CA VAL A 75 2.83 -3.75 -1.73
C VAL A 75 4.16 -3.11 -2.09
N VAL A 76 4.39 -1.89 -1.62
CA VAL A 76 5.61 -1.15 -1.90
C VAL A 76 6.31 -0.81 -0.59
N TYR A 77 7.60 -1.14 -0.51
CA TYR A 77 8.46 -0.72 0.61
C TYR A 77 9.37 0.38 0.10
N THR A 78 9.39 1.53 0.80
CA THR A 78 10.15 2.67 0.33
C THR A 78 11.65 2.43 0.41
N SER A 79 12.40 3.16 -0.41
CA SER A 79 13.86 3.13 -0.33
C SER A 79 14.35 3.87 0.90
N GLU A 80 15.62 3.66 1.25
CA GLU A 80 16.22 4.33 2.39
C GLU A 80 16.09 5.84 2.26
N GLY A 81 15.64 6.48 3.33
CA GLY A 81 15.50 7.93 3.38
C GLY A 81 14.25 8.49 2.72
N VAL A 82 13.42 7.63 2.12
CA VAL A 82 12.18 8.07 1.47
C VAL A 82 11.01 7.75 2.37
N THR A 83 10.18 8.75 2.66
CA THR A 83 8.99 8.54 3.48
C THR A 83 7.85 7.96 2.65
N ALA A 84 6.88 7.35 3.34
CA ALA A 84 5.68 6.85 2.68
C ALA A 84 4.94 7.99 1.98
N ASP A 85 4.83 9.16 2.61
CA ASP A 85 4.18 10.33 2.01
C ASP A 85 4.79 10.70 0.67
N SER A 86 6.11 10.79 0.60
CA SER A 86 6.80 11.14 -0.65
C SER A 86 6.59 10.08 -1.72
N CYS A 87 6.63 8.82 -1.32
CA CYS A 87 6.41 7.71 -2.24
C CYS A 87 4.99 7.73 -2.78
N ILE A 88 4.00 7.96 -1.91
CA ILE A 88 2.60 8.01 -2.29
C ILE A 88 2.35 9.16 -3.27
N GLU A 89 2.92 10.33 -3.02
CA GLU A 89 2.78 11.46 -3.94
C GLU A 89 3.30 11.11 -5.32
N ARG A 90 4.47 10.48 -5.39
CA ARG A 90 5.06 10.09 -6.66
C ARG A 90 4.18 9.06 -7.39
N LEU A 91 3.70 8.06 -6.67
CA LEU A 91 2.85 7.03 -7.27
C LEU A 91 1.52 7.59 -7.75
N ALA A 92 0.94 8.52 -6.98
CA ALA A 92 -0.30 9.17 -7.38
C ALA A 92 -0.10 9.99 -8.65
N TYR A 93 1.01 10.70 -8.74
CA TYR A 93 1.32 11.48 -9.94
C TYR A 93 1.50 10.58 -11.15
N GLU A 94 2.23 9.48 -11.01
CA GLU A 94 2.43 8.52 -12.09
C GLU A 94 1.10 7.92 -12.55
N SER A 95 0.22 7.62 -11.61
CA SER A 95 -1.08 7.05 -11.91
C SER A 95 -1.93 8.01 -12.74
N VAL A 96 -1.93 9.29 -12.37
CA VAL A 96 -2.66 10.31 -13.12
C VAL A 96 -2.09 10.48 -14.53
N ARG A 97 -0.78 10.48 -14.66
CA ARG A 97 -0.14 10.59 -15.98
C ARG A 97 -0.53 9.41 -16.86
N THR A 98 -0.48 8.22 -16.32
CA THR A 98 -0.85 7.01 -17.06
C THR A 98 -2.31 7.05 -17.49
N SER A 99 -3.17 7.59 -16.65
CA SER A 99 -4.60 7.69 -16.95
C SER A 99 -4.91 8.61 -18.12
N ARG A 100 -4.04 9.56 -18.38
CA ARG A 100 -4.26 10.53 -19.44
C ARG A 100 -3.98 9.98 -20.82
N GLU A 101 -3.24 8.91 -20.88
CA GLU A 101 -2.94 8.27 -22.15
C GLU A 101 -4.02 7.26 -22.50
#